data_b9fbb502a960c8c63a9a6e6f0207a0ad
#
_entry.id   b9fbb502a960c8c63a9a6e6f0207a0ad
#
_cell.length_a   1.000
_cell.length_b   1.000
_cell.length_c   1.000
_cell.angle_alpha   90.00
_cell.angle_beta   90.00
_cell.angle_gamma   90.00
#
_symmetry.space_group_name_H-M   'P 1'
#
loop_
_entity.id
_entity.type
_entity.pdbx_description
1 polymer ?
#
loop_
_entity_poly.entity_id
_entity_poly.type
_entity_poly.pdbx_seq_one_letter_code
_entity_poly.pdbx_strand_id
1 'polypeptide(L)'
;MNCEATLTEMRYEAPETLDAAIGLIGAETGVAKVFAGGTDVLVQMHLDLIEPDLIVDVKNIAEMREVVEQDGSWRFGAAVTGKELMDNPEFNVAWPGVMDGVRLIGSVQVRGRATVGGNLCNASPAADSVPPMIAADAIASVVGPNGRREVPMA
;
A
#
# COMPACT_ATOMS: atom_id res chain seq x y z
N MET A 1 -26.25 35.63 4.74
CA MET A 1 -26.01 34.44 3.93
C MET A 1 -25.02 33.61 4.73
N ASN A 2 -25.54 32.71 5.61
CA ASN A 2 -24.69 31.83 6.42
C ASN A 2 -24.22 30.70 5.51
N CYS A 3 -22.93 30.72 5.18
CA CYS A 3 -22.28 29.57 4.61
C CYS A 3 -21.93 28.64 5.79
N GLU A 4 -22.84 27.78 6.22
CA GLU A 4 -22.51 26.63 7.02
C GLU A 4 -21.72 25.68 6.11
N ALA A 5 -20.39 25.78 6.17
CA ALA A 5 -19.55 24.72 5.67
C ALA A 5 -19.85 23.49 6.53
N THR A 6 -20.64 22.56 5.97
CA THR A 6 -20.80 21.24 6.56
C THR A 6 -19.41 20.60 6.52
N LEU A 7 -18.72 20.58 7.64
CA LEU A 7 -17.51 19.79 7.81
C LEU A 7 -17.93 18.34 7.60
N THR A 8 -17.69 17.80 6.42
CA THR A 8 -17.90 16.38 6.15
C THR A 8 -16.89 15.64 7.03
N GLU A 9 -17.37 14.95 8.05
CA GLU A 9 -16.52 14.18 8.94
C GLU A 9 -15.89 13.04 8.13
N MET A 10 -14.56 12.98 8.11
CA MET A 10 -13.82 11.92 7.43
C MET A 10 -14.23 10.55 7.98
N ARG A 11 -14.63 9.65 7.09
CA ARG A 11 -14.97 8.27 7.44
C ARG A 11 -13.73 7.38 7.38
N TYR A 12 -13.67 6.43 8.29
CA TYR A 12 -12.66 5.37 8.31
C TYR A 12 -13.33 4.01 8.27
N GLU A 13 -12.98 3.20 7.27
CA GLU A 13 -13.51 1.87 7.07
C GLU A 13 -12.36 0.85 6.96
N ALA A 14 -12.53 -0.31 7.57
CA ALA A 14 -11.53 -1.37 7.59
C ALA A 14 -12.12 -2.71 7.11
N PRO A 15 -12.38 -2.85 5.80
CA PRO A 15 -13.00 -4.04 5.24
C PRO A 15 -12.10 -5.28 5.37
N GLU A 16 -12.72 -6.46 5.39
CA GLU A 16 -12.03 -7.75 5.49
C GLU A 16 -11.85 -8.44 4.11
N THR A 17 -12.43 -7.86 3.04
CA THR A 17 -12.33 -8.41 1.69
C THR A 17 -12.01 -7.34 0.65
N LEU A 18 -11.37 -7.75 -0.46
CA LEU A 18 -11.10 -6.85 -1.59
C LEU A 18 -12.38 -6.30 -2.20
N ASP A 19 -13.41 -7.12 -2.37
CA ASP A 19 -14.69 -6.70 -2.95
C ASP A 19 -15.36 -5.62 -2.10
N ALA A 20 -15.33 -5.76 -0.76
CA ALA A 20 -15.84 -4.73 0.14
C ALA A 20 -15.04 -3.43 0.04
N ALA A 21 -13.69 -3.52 -0.03
CA ALA A 21 -12.83 -2.35 -0.22
C ALA A 21 -13.11 -1.63 -1.54
N ILE A 22 -13.24 -2.38 -2.63
CA ILE A 22 -13.57 -1.84 -3.97
C ILE A 22 -14.95 -1.18 -3.95
N GLY A 23 -15.94 -1.84 -3.32
CA GLY A 23 -17.28 -1.30 -3.18
C GLY A 23 -17.31 0.03 -2.43
N LEU A 24 -16.59 0.13 -1.31
CA LEU A 24 -16.46 1.37 -0.53
C LEU A 24 -15.83 2.50 -1.34
N ILE A 25 -14.71 2.22 -2.04
CA ILE A 25 -14.03 3.21 -2.88
C ILE A 25 -14.93 3.63 -4.05
N GLY A 26 -15.60 2.68 -4.69
CA GLY A 26 -16.45 2.95 -5.84
C GLY A 26 -17.75 3.68 -5.51
N ALA A 27 -18.24 3.57 -4.27
CA ALA A 27 -19.44 4.27 -3.79
C ALA A 27 -19.14 5.68 -3.27
N GLU A 28 -17.85 6.01 -3.02
CA GLU A 28 -17.47 7.33 -2.53
C GLU A 28 -17.48 8.34 -3.67
N THR A 29 -18.16 9.48 -3.46
CA THR A 29 -18.25 10.58 -4.42
C THR A 29 -17.20 11.65 -4.18
N GLY A 30 -16.61 11.67 -2.99
CA GLY A 30 -15.51 12.52 -2.59
C GLY A 30 -14.14 11.86 -2.80
N VAL A 31 -13.18 12.25 -2.01
CA VAL A 31 -11.82 11.73 -2.08
C VAL A 31 -11.66 10.50 -1.21
N ALA A 32 -11.57 9.31 -1.82
CA ALA A 32 -11.20 8.08 -1.12
C ALA A 32 -9.68 7.86 -1.16
N LYS A 33 -9.11 7.44 -0.04
CA LYS A 33 -7.70 7.01 0.05
C LYS A 33 -7.58 5.60 0.62
N VAL A 34 -6.84 4.76 -0.08
CA VAL A 34 -6.43 3.45 0.44
C VAL A 34 -5.34 3.66 1.50
N PHE A 35 -5.47 2.94 2.59
CA PHE A 35 -4.58 3.04 3.74
C PHE A 35 -3.98 1.66 4.06
N ALA A 36 -2.65 1.56 3.95
CA ALA A 36 -1.87 0.40 4.38
C ALA A 36 -0.94 0.81 5.55
N GLY A 37 0.32 1.10 5.29
CA GLY A 37 1.25 1.58 6.32
C GLY A 37 0.93 2.95 6.89
N GLY A 38 0.35 3.82 6.07
CA GLY A 38 -0.06 5.17 6.44
C GLY A 38 1.07 6.19 6.59
N THR A 39 2.33 5.80 6.36
CA THR A 39 3.50 6.64 6.64
C THR A 39 3.58 7.90 5.78
N ASP A 40 2.99 7.89 4.59
CA ASP A 40 2.86 9.06 3.72
C ASP A 40 1.49 9.72 3.86
N VAL A 41 0.41 8.96 3.84
CA VAL A 41 -0.97 9.48 3.90
C VAL A 41 -1.21 10.33 5.15
N LEU A 42 -0.77 9.86 6.33
CA LEU A 42 -0.94 10.61 7.58
C LEU A 42 -0.11 11.90 7.59
N VAL A 43 1.07 11.89 7.00
CA VAL A 43 1.91 13.09 6.86
C VAL A 43 1.26 14.09 5.91
N GLN A 44 0.76 13.61 4.77
CA GLN A 44 0.06 14.45 3.79
C GLN A 44 -1.19 15.09 4.38
N MET A 45 -1.98 14.34 5.17
CA MET A 45 -3.13 14.88 5.91
C MET A 45 -2.72 15.91 6.96
N HIS A 46 -1.65 15.61 7.73
CA HIS A 46 -1.17 16.55 8.76
C HIS A 46 -0.63 17.87 8.18
N LEU A 47 -0.16 17.84 6.94
CA LEU A 47 0.33 19.02 6.22
C LEU A 47 -0.74 19.67 5.34
N ASP A 48 -2.00 19.27 5.47
CA ASP A 48 -3.15 19.74 4.67
C ASP A 48 -2.94 19.63 3.15
N LEU A 49 -2.14 18.63 2.73
CA LEU A 49 -1.89 18.34 1.32
C LEU A 49 -3.00 17.49 0.69
N ILE A 50 -3.70 16.73 1.52
CA ILE A 50 -4.88 15.94 1.15
C ILE A 50 -5.92 16.02 2.26
N GLU A 51 -7.19 16.05 1.87
CA GLU A 51 -8.36 16.02 2.74
C GLU A 51 -9.30 14.91 2.26
N PRO A 52 -9.06 13.64 2.67
CA PRO A 52 -9.91 12.53 2.24
C PRO A 52 -11.25 12.55 2.98
N ASP A 53 -12.33 12.25 2.25
CA ASP A 53 -13.66 11.99 2.81
C ASP A 53 -13.77 10.57 3.35
N LEU A 54 -12.98 9.64 2.77
CA LEU A 54 -12.95 8.23 3.15
C LEU A 54 -11.52 7.69 3.19
N ILE A 55 -11.18 7.06 4.30
CA ILE A 55 -9.99 6.20 4.45
C ILE A 55 -10.44 4.74 4.41
N VAL A 56 -9.89 3.95 3.49
CA VAL A 56 -10.12 2.51 3.39
C VAL A 56 -8.87 1.76 3.81
N ASP A 57 -8.90 1.20 5.01
CA ASP A 57 -7.79 0.44 5.58
C ASP A 57 -7.81 -1.02 5.10
N VAL A 58 -6.80 -1.40 4.33
CA VAL A 58 -6.73 -2.73 3.70
C VAL A 58 -5.95 -3.76 4.53
N LYS A 59 -5.50 -3.42 5.73
CA LYS A 59 -4.69 -4.33 6.57
C LYS A 59 -5.44 -5.54 7.12
N ASN A 60 -6.78 -5.49 7.16
CA ASN A 60 -7.60 -6.62 7.60
C ASN A 60 -7.93 -7.61 6.48
N ILE A 61 -7.55 -7.30 5.23
CA ILE A 61 -7.75 -8.18 4.09
C ILE A 61 -6.60 -9.20 4.06
N ALA A 62 -6.92 -10.49 4.19
CA ALA A 62 -5.93 -11.56 4.31
C ALA A 62 -4.94 -11.54 3.13
N GLU A 63 -5.41 -11.46 1.90
CA GLU A 63 -4.57 -11.42 0.70
C GLU A 63 -3.55 -10.25 0.71
N MET A 64 -3.91 -9.12 1.33
CA MET A 64 -3.04 -7.96 1.44
C MET A 64 -1.90 -8.14 2.45
N ARG A 65 -1.93 -9.22 3.25
CA ARG A 65 -0.97 -9.51 4.31
C ARG A 65 -0.14 -10.76 4.08
N GLU A 66 -0.44 -11.52 3.04
CA GLU A 66 0.25 -12.77 2.74
C GLU A 66 1.65 -12.53 2.15
N VAL A 67 2.59 -13.42 2.51
CA VAL A 67 3.88 -13.58 1.84
C VAL A 67 3.99 -15.06 1.49
N VAL A 68 3.96 -15.38 0.21
CA VAL A 68 3.94 -16.77 -0.27
C VAL A 68 4.96 -16.98 -1.38
N GLU A 69 5.61 -18.14 -1.35
CA GLU A 69 6.41 -18.67 -2.44
C GLU A 69 5.59 -19.71 -3.18
N GLN A 70 5.55 -19.61 -4.49
CA GLN A 70 4.88 -20.56 -5.36
C GLN A 70 5.65 -20.71 -6.67
N ASP A 71 6.06 -21.93 -6.98
CA ASP A 71 6.71 -22.30 -8.24
C ASP A 71 7.96 -21.44 -8.56
N GLY A 72 8.76 -21.09 -7.54
CA GLY A 72 9.95 -20.27 -7.67
C GLY A 72 9.69 -18.75 -7.79
N SER A 73 8.43 -18.36 -7.73
CA SER A 73 8.00 -16.95 -7.66
C SER A 73 7.55 -16.59 -6.25
N TRP A 74 7.71 -15.33 -5.89
CA TRP A 74 7.26 -14.81 -4.62
C TRP A 74 6.16 -13.78 -4.81
N ARG A 75 5.11 -13.88 -4.01
CA ARG A 75 4.05 -12.90 -3.94
C ARG A 75 3.94 -12.37 -2.51
N PHE A 76 3.84 -11.06 -2.37
CA PHE A 76 3.51 -10.43 -1.09
C PHE A 76 2.41 -9.40 -1.27
N GLY A 77 1.53 -9.32 -0.29
CA GLY A 77 0.41 -8.40 -0.28
C GLY A 77 0.85 -6.94 -0.07
N ALA A 78 0.09 -6.00 -0.62
CA ALA A 78 0.42 -4.58 -0.59
C ALA A 78 0.45 -3.97 0.83
N ALA A 79 -0.16 -4.63 1.82
CA ALA A 79 -0.15 -4.20 3.22
C ALA A 79 0.90 -4.94 4.09
N VAL A 80 1.75 -5.77 3.50
CA VAL A 80 2.90 -6.36 4.19
C VAL A 80 3.92 -5.28 4.46
N THR A 81 4.36 -5.15 5.70
CA THR A 81 5.33 -4.12 6.09
C THR A 81 6.76 -4.49 5.68
N GLY A 82 7.60 -3.48 5.51
CA GLY A 82 9.02 -3.70 5.27
C GLY A 82 9.67 -4.56 6.38
N LYS A 83 9.23 -4.38 7.64
CA LYS A 83 9.71 -5.19 8.77
C LYS A 83 9.35 -6.68 8.61
N GLU A 84 8.12 -7.00 8.23
CA GLU A 84 7.69 -8.39 8.01
C GLU A 84 8.48 -9.06 6.87
N LEU A 85 8.75 -8.34 5.78
CA LEU A 85 9.63 -8.86 4.72
C LEU A 85 11.08 -9.06 5.23
N MET A 86 11.59 -8.13 6.04
CA MET A 86 12.93 -8.26 6.65
C MET A 86 13.04 -9.45 7.60
N ASP A 87 11.95 -9.81 8.27
CA ASP A 87 11.88 -10.95 9.20
C ASP A 87 11.66 -12.30 8.48
N ASN A 88 11.42 -12.30 7.18
CA ASN A 88 11.27 -13.53 6.39
C ASN A 88 12.64 -13.95 5.81
N PRO A 89 13.33 -14.96 6.39
CA PRO A 89 14.66 -15.35 5.98
C PRO A 89 14.72 -15.92 4.56
N GLU A 90 13.68 -16.62 4.13
CA GLU A 90 13.63 -17.25 2.81
C GLU A 90 13.49 -16.18 1.72
N PHE A 91 12.62 -15.20 1.92
CA PHE A 91 12.49 -14.05 1.01
C PHE A 91 13.77 -13.23 0.94
N ASN A 92 14.46 -13.01 2.08
CA ASN A 92 15.74 -12.28 2.11
C ASN A 92 16.84 -12.98 1.32
N VAL A 93 16.88 -14.31 1.32
CA VAL A 93 17.83 -15.11 0.54
C VAL A 93 17.48 -15.09 -0.94
N ALA A 94 16.18 -15.21 -1.27
CA ALA A 94 15.71 -15.24 -2.66
C ALA A 94 15.87 -13.88 -3.36
N TRP A 95 15.58 -12.79 -2.67
CA TRP A 95 15.51 -11.44 -3.25
C TRP A 95 16.33 -10.39 -2.48
N PRO A 96 17.66 -10.59 -2.32
CA PRO A 96 18.50 -9.70 -1.52
C PRO A 96 18.50 -8.26 -2.04
N GLY A 97 18.47 -8.04 -3.36
CA GLY A 97 18.44 -6.70 -3.95
C GLY A 97 17.12 -5.95 -3.64
N VAL A 98 15.98 -6.64 -3.64
CA VAL A 98 14.70 -6.06 -3.21
C VAL A 98 14.77 -5.65 -1.75
N MET A 99 15.37 -6.51 -0.91
CA MET A 99 15.55 -6.24 0.52
C MET A 99 16.49 -5.08 0.81
N ASP A 100 17.51 -4.86 -0.03
CA ASP A 100 18.38 -3.70 0.08
C ASP A 100 17.57 -2.39 -0.13
N GLY A 101 16.70 -2.34 -1.13
CA GLY A 101 15.79 -1.20 -1.32
C GLY A 101 14.81 -1.02 -0.15
N VAL A 102 14.22 -2.09 0.36
CA VAL A 102 13.31 -2.04 1.52
C VAL A 102 14.04 -1.49 2.77
N ARG A 103 15.31 -1.84 2.98
CA ARG A 103 16.11 -1.34 4.10
C ARG A 103 16.42 0.15 4.04
N LEU A 104 16.35 0.75 2.85
CA LEU A 104 16.54 2.20 2.66
C LEU A 104 15.28 3.00 3.01
N ILE A 105 14.09 2.39 3.05
CA ILE A 105 12.86 3.09 3.38
C ILE A 105 12.90 3.62 4.82
N GLY A 106 13.03 4.92 4.97
CA GLY A 106 12.94 5.63 6.24
C GLY A 106 13.78 5.03 7.38
N SER A 107 13.30 5.17 8.61
CA SER A 107 13.93 4.59 9.80
C SER A 107 13.42 3.17 10.11
N VAL A 108 14.01 2.50 11.09
CA VAL A 108 13.55 1.19 11.60
C VAL A 108 12.09 1.26 12.04
N GLN A 109 11.70 2.34 12.72
CA GLN A 109 10.32 2.58 13.19
C GLN A 109 9.36 2.75 12.00
N VAL A 110 9.77 3.50 10.98
CA VAL A 110 8.98 3.70 9.75
C VAL A 110 8.75 2.35 9.04
N ARG A 111 9.79 1.52 8.91
CA ARG A 111 9.69 0.20 8.26
C ARG A 111 8.76 -0.78 8.99
N GLY A 112 8.51 -0.58 10.29
CA GLY A 112 7.48 -1.30 11.03
C GLY A 112 6.05 -1.03 10.57
N ARG A 113 5.84 0.01 9.77
CA ARG A 113 4.53 0.45 9.23
C ARG A 113 4.54 0.57 7.71
N ALA A 114 5.57 1.16 7.14
CA ALA A 114 5.70 1.35 5.69
C ALA A 114 5.64 0.01 4.95
N THR A 115 4.92 0.00 3.82
CA THR A 115 4.74 -1.17 2.97
C THR A 115 5.35 -0.90 1.59
N VAL A 116 5.82 -1.95 0.91
CA VAL A 116 6.32 -1.83 -0.46
C VAL A 116 5.20 -1.39 -1.41
N GLY A 117 3.98 -1.94 -1.23
CA GLY A 117 2.82 -1.51 -2.01
C GLY A 117 2.48 -0.03 -1.80
N GLY A 118 2.53 0.46 -0.56
CA GLY A 118 2.32 1.88 -0.25
C GLY A 118 3.40 2.78 -0.84
N ASN A 119 4.67 2.36 -0.75
CA ASN A 119 5.80 3.09 -1.32
C ASN A 119 5.68 3.21 -2.85
N LEU A 120 5.28 2.14 -3.53
CA LEU A 120 4.98 2.15 -4.96
C LEU A 120 3.82 3.09 -5.31
N CYS A 121 2.68 2.96 -4.60
CA CYS A 121 1.46 3.73 -4.87
C CYS A 121 1.61 5.22 -4.55
N ASN A 122 2.49 5.60 -3.62
CA ASN A 122 2.81 6.99 -3.34
C ASN A 122 3.53 7.68 -4.51
N ALA A 123 4.11 6.89 -5.42
CA ALA A 123 4.76 7.34 -6.66
C ALA A 123 5.82 8.44 -6.46
N SER A 124 6.49 8.44 -5.31
CA SER A 124 7.59 9.37 -5.04
C SER A 124 8.78 9.07 -5.98
N PRO A 125 9.43 10.08 -6.56
CA PRO A 125 10.67 9.88 -7.31
C PRO A 125 11.80 9.26 -6.48
N ALA A 126 11.71 9.34 -5.15
CA ALA A 126 12.67 8.79 -4.19
C ALA A 126 12.18 7.46 -3.57
N ALA A 127 11.33 6.70 -4.27
CA ALA A 127 10.82 5.42 -3.79
C ALA A 127 11.91 4.33 -3.89
N ASP A 128 12.61 4.09 -2.79
CA ASP A 128 13.78 3.20 -2.74
C ASP A 128 13.49 1.73 -3.11
N SER A 129 12.24 1.26 -2.89
CA SER A 129 11.86 -0.12 -3.24
C SER A 129 11.57 -0.32 -4.72
N VAL A 130 11.30 0.73 -5.49
CA VAL A 130 10.86 0.62 -6.90
C VAL A 130 11.97 0.16 -7.85
N PRO A 131 13.19 0.74 -7.84
CA PRO A 131 14.25 0.29 -8.73
C PRO A 131 14.60 -1.20 -8.60
N PRO A 132 14.78 -1.76 -7.39
CA PRO A 132 15.07 -3.19 -7.27
C PRO A 132 13.87 -4.09 -7.64
N MET A 133 12.64 -3.62 -7.49
CA MET A 133 11.46 -4.34 -7.97
C MET A 133 11.42 -4.39 -9.51
N ILE A 134 11.78 -3.29 -10.18
CA ILE A 134 11.94 -3.28 -11.65
C ILE A 134 13.03 -4.24 -12.07
N ALA A 135 14.20 -4.22 -11.41
CA ALA A 135 15.30 -5.13 -11.70
C ALA A 135 14.99 -6.62 -11.45
N ALA A 136 14.00 -6.90 -10.61
CA ALA A 136 13.48 -8.22 -10.33
C ALA A 136 12.34 -8.65 -11.27
N ASP A 137 12.04 -7.87 -12.33
CA ASP A 137 10.91 -8.07 -13.24
C ASP A 137 9.56 -8.23 -12.49
N ALA A 138 9.38 -7.46 -11.42
CA ALA A 138 8.19 -7.57 -10.60
C ALA A 138 6.93 -7.14 -11.35
N ILE A 139 5.82 -7.79 -10.99
CA ILE A 139 4.50 -7.54 -11.55
C ILE A 139 3.58 -7.07 -10.43
N ALA A 140 2.92 -5.94 -10.60
CA ALA A 140 1.90 -5.47 -9.70
C ALA A 140 0.54 -6.07 -10.07
N SER A 141 -0.05 -6.86 -9.17
CA SER A 141 -1.43 -7.34 -9.31
C SER A 141 -2.39 -6.26 -8.79
N VAL A 142 -3.12 -5.64 -9.69
CA VAL A 142 -4.05 -4.55 -9.39
C VAL A 142 -5.49 -5.06 -9.45
N VAL A 143 -6.27 -4.79 -8.42
CA VAL A 143 -7.68 -5.19 -8.34
C VAL A 143 -8.57 -3.94 -8.32
N GLY A 144 -9.64 -3.96 -9.10
CA GLY A 144 -10.59 -2.87 -9.21
C GLY A 144 -11.96 -3.36 -9.65
N PRO A 145 -12.93 -2.45 -9.91
CA PRO A 145 -14.30 -2.82 -10.25
C PRO A 145 -14.42 -3.69 -11.52
N ASN A 146 -13.42 -3.65 -12.38
CA ASN A 146 -13.35 -4.45 -13.61
C ASN A 146 -12.57 -5.76 -13.43
N GLY A 147 -12.30 -6.17 -12.21
CA GLY A 147 -11.56 -7.38 -11.86
C GLY A 147 -10.06 -7.13 -11.64
N ARG A 148 -9.30 -8.21 -11.72
CA ARG A 148 -7.85 -8.25 -11.50
C ARG A 148 -7.10 -8.09 -12.81
N ARG A 149 -6.01 -7.31 -12.78
CA ARG A 149 -5.06 -7.20 -13.88
C ARG A 149 -3.62 -7.20 -13.37
N GLU A 150 -2.72 -7.64 -14.19
CA GLU A 150 -1.29 -7.60 -13.92
C GLU A 150 -0.65 -6.44 -14.69
N VAL A 151 0.25 -5.72 -14.01
CA VAL A 151 0.95 -4.56 -14.55
C VAL A 151 2.44 -4.78 -14.29
N PRO A 152 3.25 -5.02 -15.33
CA PRO A 152 4.70 -5.03 -15.20
C PRO A 152 5.18 -3.69 -14.63
N MET A 153 6.22 -3.72 -13.80
CA MET A 153 6.81 -2.50 -13.22
C MET A 153 7.84 -1.83 -14.12
N ALA A 154 8.25 -2.49 -15.22
CA ALA A 154 9.16 -1.98 -16.24
C ALA A 154 8.42 -1.48 -17.48
#